data_f036f2708e680569a98f0c084091ca95
#
_entry.id   f036f2708e680569a98f0c084091ca95
#
_cell.length_a   1.000
_cell.length_b   1.000
_cell.length_c   1.000
_cell.angle_alpha   90.00
_cell.angle_beta   90.00
_cell.angle_gamma   90.00
#
_symmetry.space_group_name_H-M   'P 1'
#
loop_
_entity.id
_entity.type
_entity.pdbx_description
1 polymer ?
#
loop_
_entity_poly.entity_id
_entity_poly.type
_entity_poly.pdbx_seq_one_letter_code
_entity_poly.pdbx_strand_id
1 'polypeptide(L)'
;MAEPLDRAGAPAPPRQSAQVREASARVLCDWGSSRLRAFLELDGVIAERRDGPGIGQLDRDSPAEALERVLAPWRAERRLQRVVLCGMAGSRTGLAEVPYVRAPATVAQWLAQASRVRGAEEALSILPGIQAPNFRDVADVMRGEETQIFGALALEPALGSGRRMMVLPGTHSKWVEVRDGRIARLQTYCTGELFELLSTRSSLLRLGGAVEPDEEGFEVGLRNAARFDLAANLFETRSAQLIEGRSAGWGRALLSGLLIGAEAHSMLARREVAAETLTLIGEPALTGRYLRALGHYGAQARPLDGDRCVLAGLRVAAQGLRES
;
A
#
# COMPACT_ATOMS: atom_id res chain seq x y z
N MET A 1 -15.41 65.66 -63.07
CA MET A 1 -14.56 65.52 -61.89
C MET A 1 -15.40 64.84 -60.80
N ALA A 2 -15.16 63.62 -60.54
CA ALA A 2 -15.86 62.85 -59.52
C ALA A 2 -14.81 62.37 -58.45
N GLU A 3 -15.00 62.79 -57.25
CA GLU A 3 -14.17 62.36 -56.03
C GLU A 3 -14.43 60.90 -55.69
N PRO A 4 -13.43 60.17 -55.29
CA PRO A 4 -13.62 58.77 -54.81
C PRO A 4 -14.00 58.74 -53.34
N LEU A 5 -15.05 57.97 -53.03
CA LEU A 5 -15.54 57.62 -51.69
C LEU A 5 -14.51 56.80 -50.89
N ASP A 6 -14.21 57.34 -49.72
CA ASP A 6 -13.41 56.71 -48.67
C ASP A 6 -14.09 55.45 -48.15
N ARG A 7 -13.39 54.30 -48.19
CA ARG A 7 -13.84 53.01 -47.61
C ARG A 7 -13.31 52.94 -46.18
N ALA A 8 -14.18 53.24 -45.23
CA ALA A 8 -13.94 52.98 -43.81
C ALA A 8 -13.69 51.48 -43.57
N GLY A 9 -12.52 51.17 -43.05
CA GLY A 9 -12.12 49.81 -42.69
C GLY A 9 -12.96 49.24 -41.53
N ALA A 10 -13.47 48.04 -41.69
CA ALA A 10 -14.19 47.31 -40.68
C ALA A 10 -13.27 47.04 -39.47
N PRO A 11 -13.75 47.14 -38.20
CA PRO A 11 -12.94 46.81 -37.03
C PRO A 11 -12.59 45.34 -36.97
N ALA A 12 -11.33 45.03 -36.65
CA ALA A 12 -10.85 43.66 -36.47
C ALA A 12 -11.59 43.00 -35.29
N PRO A 13 -11.91 41.69 -35.43
CA PRO A 13 -12.59 40.98 -34.35
C PRO A 13 -11.70 40.92 -33.08
N PRO A 14 -12.30 40.97 -31.88
CA PRO A 14 -11.55 40.91 -30.64
C PRO A 14 -10.76 39.61 -30.55
N ARG A 15 -9.46 39.72 -30.29
CA ARG A 15 -8.61 38.58 -30.01
C ARG A 15 -9.18 37.90 -28.76
N GLN A 16 -9.71 36.68 -28.93
CA GLN A 16 -10.02 35.80 -27.80
C GLN A 16 -8.73 35.58 -27.03
N SER A 17 -8.67 36.12 -25.80
CA SER A 17 -7.62 35.80 -24.86
C SER A 17 -7.66 34.30 -24.63
N ALA A 18 -6.62 33.60 -25.05
CA ALA A 18 -6.42 32.20 -24.68
C ALA A 18 -6.37 32.18 -23.13
N GLN A 19 -7.45 31.72 -22.52
CA GLN A 19 -7.44 31.36 -21.11
C GLN A 19 -6.36 30.29 -20.95
N VAL A 20 -5.25 30.65 -20.33
CA VAL A 20 -4.25 29.70 -19.88
C VAL A 20 -5.01 28.77 -18.92
N ARG A 21 -5.30 27.55 -19.35
CA ARG A 21 -5.86 26.53 -18.48
C ARG A 21 -4.86 26.32 -17.35
N GLU A 22 -5.21 26.74 -16.16
CA GLU A 22 -4.44 26.35 -14.97
C GLU A 22 -4.34 24.83 -14.95
N ALA A 23 -3.11 24.31 -14.88
CA ALA A 23 -2.87 22.89 -14.84
C ALA A 23 -3.64 22.27 -13.67
N SER A 24 -4.34 21.17 -13.91
CA SER A 24 -5.09 20.47 -12.88
C SER A 24 -4.11 19.87 -11.86
N ALA A 25 -4.01 20.51 -10.69
CA ALA A 25 -3.12 20.10 -9.61
C ALA A 25 -3.87 19.29 -8.55
N ARG A 26 -3.47 18.04 -8.33
CA ARG A 26 -4.01 17.21 -7.27
C ARG A 26 -2.89 16.50 -6.50
N VAL A 27 -3.15 16.16 -5.24
CA VAL A 27 -2.20 15.44 -4.40
C VAL A 27 -2.78 14.06 -4.05
N LEU A 28 -1.98 13.05 -4.26
CA LEU A 28 -2.27 11.66 -3.97
C LEU A 28 -1.40 11.23 -2.79
N CYS A 29 -2.02 10.84 -1.66
CA CYS A 29 -1.30 10.53 -0.43
C CYS A 29 -1.53 9.07 0.00
N ASP A 30 -0.45 8.34 0.18
CA ASP A 30 -0.43 7.07 0.90
C ASP A 30 0.17 7.28 2.29
N TRP A 31 -0.65 7.17 3.33
CA TRP A 31 -0.23 7.43 4.71
C TRP A 31 -0.29 6.17 5.56
N GLY A 32 0.84 5.49 5.65
CA GLY A 32 1.00 4.30 6.49
C GLY A 32 1.33 4.61 7.94
N SER A 33 1.55 3.55 8.73
CA SER A 33 2.00 3.67 10.13
C SER A 33 3.42 4.24 10.24
N SER A 34 4.31 3.89 9.29
CA SER A 34 5.73 4.26 9.33
C SER A 34 6.09 5.44 8.43
N ARG A 35 5.27 5.78 7.42
CA ARG A 35 5.63 6.78 6.41
C ARG A 35 4.40 7.39 5.77
N LEU A 36 4.44 8.70 5.49
CA LEU A 36 3.57 9.41 4.57
C LEU A 36 4.31 9.58 3.24
N ARG A 37 3.65 9.23 2.14
CA ARG A 37 4.09 9.51 0.76
C ARG A 37 3.05 10.36 0.09
N ALA A 38 3.42 11.55 -0.33
CA ALA A 38 2.54 12.47 -1.04
C ALA A 38 3.10 12.74 -2.44
N PHE A 39 2.25 12.66 -3.43
CA PHE A 39 2.59 12.82 -4.85
C PHE A 39 1.79 13.96 -5.44
N LEU A 40 2.47 15.02 -5.87
CA LEU A 40 1.85 16.09 -6.65
C LEU A 40 1.69 15.62 -8.09
N GLU A 41 0.46 15.57 -8.56
CA GLU A 41 0.14 15.25 -9.93
C GLU A 41 -0.39 16.47 -10.67
N LEU A 42 0.23 16.79 -11.81
CA LEU A 42 -0.14 17.86 -12.72
C LEU A 42 -0.57 17.25 -14.04
N ASP A 43 -1.81 17.49 -14.46
CA ASP A 43 -2.38 16.97 -15.71
C ASP A 43 -2.15 15.45 -15.93
N GLY A 44 -2.22 14.68 -14.85
CA GLY A 44 -2.06 13.22 -14.87
C GLY A 44 -0.62 12.70 -14.74
N VAL A 45 0.37 13.60 -14.64
CA VAL A 45 1.79 13.25 -14.48
C VAL A 45 2.26 13.58 -13.09
N ILE A 46 2.98 12.65 -12.42
CA ILE A 46 3.62 12.94 -11.14
C ILE A 46 4.78 13.90 -11.37
N ALA A 47 4.63 15.12 -10.86
CA ALA A 47 5.61 16.19 -10.99
C ALA A 47 6.60 16.19 -9.82
N GLU A 48 6.14 15.88 -8.60
CA GLU A 48 6.96 15.92 -7.40
C GLU A 48 6.44 14.88 -6.38
N ARG A 49 7.35 14.37 -5.54
CA ARG A 49 7.04 13.55 -4.37
C ARG A 49 7.61 14.22 -3.11
N ARG A 50 6.84 14.18 -2.03
CA ARG A 50 7.28 14.55 -0.68
C ARG A 50 6.96 13.43 0.28
N ASP A 51 7.87 13.17 1.20
CA ASP A 51 7.70 12.18 2.25
C ASP A 51 7.55 12.88 3.60
N GLY A 52 6.83 12.22 4.52
CA GLY A 52 6.63 12.67 5.89
C GLY A 52 6.56 11.50 6.86
N PRO A 53 6.45 11.76 8.18
CA PRO A 53 6.32 10.72 9.18
C PRO A 53 4.98 9.97 9.01
N GLY A 54 5.00 8.67 9.30
CA GLY A 54 3.79 7.87 9.39
C GLY A 54 2.96 8.20 10.64
N ILE A 55 1.69 7.79 10.66
CA ILE A 55 0.80 8.06 11.81
C ILE A 55 1.37 7.48 13.13
N GLY A 56 2.04 6.34 13.09
CA GLY A 56 2.68 5.73 14.26
C GLY A 56 4.00 6.39 14.69
N GLN A 57 4.48 7.38 13.95
CA GLN A 57 5.74 8.10 14.21
C GLN A 57 5.51 9.58 14.54
N LEU A 58 4.26 9.99 14.71
CA LEU A 58 3.91 11.35 15.13
C LEU A 58 4.11 11.48 16.64
N ASP A 59 5.23 12.10 17.06
CA ASP A 59 5.55 12.25 18.49
C ASP A 59 4.61 13.24 19.18
N ARG A 60 4.70 14.53 18.80
CA ARG A 60 3.93 15.64 19.38
C ARG A 60 3.03 16.33 18.38
N ASP A 61 3.24 16.07 17.10
CA ASP A 61 2.46 16.68 16.03
C ASP A 61 1.11 15.98 15.88
N SER A 62 0.08 16.75 15.63
CA SER A 62 -1.18 16.20 15.16
C SER A 62 -1.06 15.72 13.70
N PRO A 63 -1.89 14.75 13.27
CA PRO A 63 -1.94 14.36 11.86
C PRO A 63 -2.19 15.55 10.92
N ALA A 64 -2.97 16.55 11.34
CA ALA A 64 -3.25 17.74 10.55
C ALA A 64 -1.99 18.59 10.32
N GLU A 65 -1.19 18.84 11.37
CA GLU A 65 0.07 19.58 11.26
C GLU A 65 1.10 18.84 10.40
N ALA A 66 1.19 17.50 10.53
CA ALA A 66 2.08 16.70 9.71
C ALA A 66 1.70 16.75 8.22
N LEU A 67 0.40 16.66 7.91
CA LEU A 67 -0.09 16.80 6.54
C LEU A 67 0.16 18.22 6.00
N GLU A 68 -0.10 19.24 6.81
CA GLU A 68 0.11 20.64 6.42
C GLU A 68 1.57 20.91 6.04
N ARG A 69 2.54 20.43 6.81
CA ARG A 69 3.96 20.57 6.45
C ARG A 69 4.32 19.99 5.08
N VAL A 70 3.63 18.95 4.67
CA VAL A 70 3.86 18.33 3.35
C VAL A 70 3.16 19.11 2.24
N LEU A 71 1.95 19.64 2.50
CA LEU A 71 1.13 20.32 1.50
C LEU A 71 1.47 21.81 1.34
N ALA A 72 1.88 22.50 2.41
CA ALA A 72 2.10 23.95 2.42
C ALA A 72 3.03 24.46 1.30
N PRO A 73 4.17 23.81 0.98
CA PRO A 73 5.01 24.28 -0.11
C PRO A 73 4.31 24.24 -1.48
N TRP A 74 3.46 23.23 -1.72
CA TRP A 74 2.70 23.16 -2.97
C TRP A 74 1.55 24.16 -3.01
N ARG A 75 0.88 24.42 -1.86
CA ARG A 75 -0.16 25.46 -1.75
C ARG A 75 0.38 26.85 -1.97
N ALA A 76 1.63 27.13 -1.53
CA ALA A 76 2.29 28.41 -1.75
C ALA A 76 2.56 28.69 -3.25
N GLU A 77 2.75 27.65 -4.05
CA GLU A 77 3.08 27.78 -5.47
C GLU A 77 1.84 27.73 -6.39
N ARG A 78 0.79 27.00 -5.96
CA ARG A 78 -0.37 26.74 -6.82
C ARG A 78 -1.61 26.35 -6.04
N ARG A 79 -2.77 26.54 -6.63
CA ARG A 79 -4.03 26.06 -6.09
C ARG A 79 -4.13 24.54 -6.26
N LEU A 80 -4.25 23.81 -5.17
CA LEU A 80 -4.58 22.40 -5.19
C LEU A 80 -6.10 22.24 -5.37
N GLN A 81 -6.51 21.41 -6.31
CA GLN A 81 -7.94 21.16 -6.55
C GLN A 81 -8.46 20.02 -5.66
N ARG A 82 -7.63 19.01 -5.43
CA ARG A 82 -8.01 17.83 -4.69
C ARG A 82 -6.83 17.19 -3.98
N VAL A 83 -7.07 16.70 -2.76
CA VAL A 83 -6.17 15.84 -2.00
C VAL A 83 -6.90 14.55 -1.67
N VAL A 84 -6.33 13.39 -2.04
CA VAL A 84 -6.88 12.06 -1.75
C VAL A 84 -5.89 11.30 -0.88
N LEU A 85 -6.37 10.84 0.27
CA LEU A 85 -5.56 10.08 1.22
C LEU A 85 -6.08 8.66 1.37
N CYS A 86 -5.17 7.68 1.38
CA CYS A 86 -5.47 6.31 1.80
C CYS A 86 -4.68 5.93 3.06
N GLY A 87 -4.91 4.74 3.57
CA GLY A 87 -4.19 4.18 4.69
C GLY A 87 -4.59 4.74 6.05
N MET A 88 -3.61 4.90 6.92
CA MET A 88 -3.83 5.26 8.33
C MET A 88 -4.39 6.67 8.55
N ALA A 89 -4.45 7.52 7.51
CA ALA A 89 -5.16 8.80 7.58
C ALA A 89 -6.61 8.66 8.06
N GLY A 90 -7.26 7.52 7.73
CA GLY A 90 -8.64 7.19 8.10
C GLY A 90 -8.78 6.35 9.38
N SER A 91 -7.71 6.15 10.15
CA SER A 91 -7.77 5.44 11.44
C SER A 91 -8.26 6.34 12.57
N ARG A 92 -8.53 5.74 13.75
CA ARG A 92 -8.89 6.50 14.97
C ARG A 92 -7.83 7.49 15.41
N THR A 93 -6.58 7.20 15.14
CA THR A 93 -5.43 8.07 15.46
C THR A 93 -4.99 8.89 14.25
N GLY A 94 -5.68 8.78 13.12
CA GLY A 94 -5.40 9.49 11.88
C GLY A 94 -6.00 10.88 11.81
N LEU A 95 -6.11 11.41 10.61
CA LEU A 95 -6.65 12.76 10.35
C LEU A 95 -8.15 12.85 10.68
N ALA A 96 -8.93 11.82 10.28
CA ALA A 96 -10.34 11.67 10.65
C ALA A 96 -10.72 10.20 10.53
N GLU A 97 -11.47 9.66 11.51
CA GLU A 97 -11.91 8.26 11.47
C GLU A 97 -12.89 8.03 10.32
N VAL A 98 -12.58 7.04 9.46
CA VAL A 98 -13.43 6.61 8.36
C VAL A 98 -13.82 5.15 8.60
N PRO A 99 -15.12 4.80 8.62
CA PRO A 99 -15.57 3.43 8.78
C PRO A 99 -15.05 2.49 7.70
N TYR A 100 -14.98 1.19 8.01
CA TYR A 100 -14.63 0.17 7.05
C TYR A 100 -15.80 -0.20 6.14
N VAL A 101 -15.53 -0.40 4.86
CA VAL A 101 -16.48 -1.00 3.91
C VAL A 101 -16.56 -2.50 4.16
N ARG A 102 -17.77 -3.06 4.19
CA ARG A 102 -17.95 -4.50 4.36
C ARG A 102 -17.76 -5.24 3.05
N ALA A 103 -16.96 -6.32 3.08
CA ALA A 103 -16.87 -7.25 1.96
C ALA A 103 -18.17 -8.08 1.80
N PRO A 104 -18.48 -8.53 0.54
CA PRO A 104 -17.71 -8.32 -0.67
C PRO A 104 -17.83 -6.87 -1.18
N ALA A 105 -16.70 -6.23 -1.45
CA ALA A 105 -16.62 -4.81 -1.75
C ALA A 105 -16.10 -4.53 -3.17
N THR A 106 -16.83 -3.74 -3.95
CA THR A 106 -16.42 -3.21 -5.25
C THR A 106 -15.73 -1.86 -5.10
N VAL A 107 -15.01 -1.42 -6.14
CA VAL A 107 -14.49 -0.05 -6.24
C VAL A 107 -15.58 1.00 -6.01
N ALA A 108 -16.76 0.84 -6.62
CA ALA A 108 -17.86 1.80 -6.48
C ALA A 108 -18.33 1.91 -5.03
N GLN A 109 -18.50 0.78 -4.33
CA GLN A 109 -18.89 0.76 -2.92
C GLN A 109 -17.82 1.36 -2.02
N TRP A 110 -16.54 1.11 -2.32
CA TRP A 110 -15.41 1.69 -1.62
C TRP A 110 -15.37 3.20 -1.75
N LEU A 111 -15.48 3.74 -2.98
CA LEU A 111 -15.50 5.18 -3.23
C LEU A 111 -16.70 5.89 -2.61
N ALA A 112 -17.86 5.24 -2.62
CA ALA A 112 -19.09 5.81 -2.03
C ALA A 112 -19.01 6.04 -0.51
N GLN A 113 -18.07 5.40 0.19
CA GLN A 113 -17.84 5.57 1.62
C GLN A 113 -16.58 6.40 1.95
N ALA A 114 -15.95 7.03 0.95
CA ALA A 114 -14.89 7.98 1.21
C ALA A 114 -15.42 9.18 2.01
N SER A 115 -14.68 9.59 3.03
CA SER A 115 -15.04 10.73 3.86
C SER A 115 -14.40 12.01 3.35
N ARG A 116 -15.17 13.12 3.33
CA ARG A 116 -14.65 14.45 3.04
C ARG A 116 -14.30 15.17 4.33
N VAL A 117 -13.14 15.78 4.36
CA VAL A 117 -12.70 16.63 5.47
C VAL A 117 -13.23 18.04 5.21
N ARG A 118 -14.06 18.54 6.14
CA ARG A 118 -14.62 19.91 6.05
C ARG A 118 -13.59 20.93 6.49
N GLY A 119 -13.61 22.11 5.86
CA GLY A 119 -12.75 23.24 6.23
C GLY A 119 -11.36 23.22 5.58
N ALA A 120 -11.06 22.26 4.73
CA ALA A 120 -9.89 22.31 3.87
C ALA A 120 -10.15 23.28 2.68
N GLU A 121 -9.10 23.95 2.22
CA GLU A 121 -9.18 24.86 1.07
C GLU A 121 -9.47 24.12 -0.24
N GLU A 122 -8.99 22.87 -0.34
CA GLU A 122 -9.21 21.96 -1.46
C GLU A 122 -10.20 20.84 -1.10
N ALA A 123 -10.67 20.10 -2.09
CA ALA A 123 -11.49 18.91 -1.90
C ALA A 123 -10.64 17.78 -1.30
N LEU A 124 -10.54 17.71 0.03
CA LEU A 124 -9.77 16.67 0.76
C LEU A 124 -10.66 15.48 1.06
N SER A 125 -10.26 14.29 0.62
CA SER A 125 -10.98 13.04 0.82
C SER A 125 -10.08 11.96 1.41
N ILE A 126 -10.63 11.18 2.36
CA ILE A 126 -9.96 10.04 2.98
C ILE A 126 -10.69 8.77 2.58
N LEU A 127 -9.96 7.81 2.05
CA LEU A 127 -10.49 6.53 1.60
C LEU A 127 -10.71 5.58 2.77
N PRO A 128 -11.81 4.80 2.77
CA PRO A 128 -12.08 3.82 3.81
C PRO A 128 -11.21 2.58 3.65
N GLY A 129 -10.93 1.88 4.75
CA GLY A 129 -10.44 0.52 4.72
C GLY A 129 -11.54 -0.49 4.39
N ILE A 130 -11.20 -1.77 4.35
CA ILE A 130 -12.15 -2.88 4.12
C ILE A 130 -12.11 -3.84 5.31
N GLN A 131 -13.31 -4.27 5.75
CA GLN A 131 -13.48 -5.40 6.65
C GLN A 131 -14.06 -6.59 5.88
N ALA A 132 -13.51 -7.78 6.12
CA ALA A 132 -13.95 -9.00 5.48
C ALA A 132 -13.86 -10.20 6.44
N PRO A 133 -14.61 -11.30 6.22
CA PRO A 133 -14.31 -12.54 6.90
C PRO A 133 -12.95 -13.08 6.42
N ASN A 134 -12.19 -13.64 7.34
CA ASN A 134 -10.99 -14.40 6.98
C ASN A 134 -11.36 -15.83 6.55
N PHE A 135 -10.35 -16.66 6.26
CA PHE A 135 -10.58 -18.04 5.84
C PHE A 135 -11.04 -18.99 6.96
N ARG A 136 -11.32 -18.46 8.15
CA ARG A 136 -11.95 -19.15 9.29
C ARG A 136 -13.27 -18.50 9.68
N ASP A 137 -13.83 -17.62 8.82
CA ASP A 137 -15.04 -16.83 9.02
C ASP A 137 -14.99 -15.89 10.25
N VAL A 138 -13.78 -15.51 10.68
CA VAL A 138 -13.55 -14.48 11.71
C VAL A 138 -13.37 -13.13 11.02
N ALA A 139 -13.86 -12.06 11.64
CA ALA A 139 -13.69 -10.70 11.11
C ALA A 139 -12.21 -10.30 11.06
N ASP A 140 -11.81 -9.71 9.94
CA ASP A 140 -10.47 -9.20 9.68
C ASP A 140 -10.56 -7.86 8.94
N VAL A 141 -9.49 -7.06 8.97
CA VAL A 141 -9.49 -5.71 8.40
C VAL A 141 -8.19 -5.40 7.67
N MET A 142 -8.28 -4.51 6.69
CA MET A 142 -7.13 -3.85 6.07
C MET A 142 -7.43 -2.36 5.88
N ARG A 143 -6.37 -1.55 5.87
CA ARG A 143 -6.48 -0.11 5.63
C ARG A 143 -5.21 0.40 4.93
N GLY A 144 -5.38 0.70 3.64
CA GLY A 144 -4.33 1.09 2.71
C GLY A 144 -4.13 0.06 1.61
N GLU A 145 -4.10 -1.23 1.95
CA GLU A 145 -3.87 -2.32 1.00
C GLU A 145 -5.01 -2.45 -0.04
N GLU A 146 -6.25 -2.12 0.33
CA GLU A 146 -7.38 -2.07 -0.62
C GLU A 146 -7.12 -1.10 -1.77
N THR A 147 -6.42 0.00 -1.50
CA THR A 147 -6.03 0.97 -2.54
C THR A 147 -5.06 0.34 -3.53
N GLN A 148 -4.08 -0.44 -3.05
CA GLN A 148 -3.16 -1.18 -3.91
C GLN A 148 -3.88 -2.26 -4.73
N ILE A 149 -4.84 -2.96 -4.13
CA ILE A 149 -5.63 -4.00 -4.80
C ILE A 149 -6.47 -3.40 -5.93
N PHE A 150 -7.25 -2.35 -5.66
CA PHE A 150 -8.05 -1.68 -6.69
C PHE A 150 -7.17 -1.03 -7.76
N GLY A 151 -5.98 -0.56 -7.39
CA GLY A 151 -4.98 -0.09 -8.34
C GLY A 151 -4.42 -1.21 -9.22
N ALA A 152 -4.14 -2.38 -8.66
CA ALA A 152 -3.70 -3.55 -9.43
C ALA A 152 -4.79 -4.00 -10.44
N LEU A 153 -6.06 -3.99 -10.03
CA LEU A 153 -7.19 -4.27 -10.92
C LEU A 153 -7.33 -3.24 -12.06
N ALA A 154 -7.00 -1.97 -11.79
CA ALA A 154 -7.01 -0.92 -12.81
C ALA A 154 -5.83 -1.05 -13.80
N LEU A 155 -4.65 -1.43 -13.30
CA LEU A 155 -3.46 -1.64 -14.12
C LEU A 155 -3.56 -2.91 -14.98
N GLU A 156 -4.17 -3.96 -14.43
CA GLU A 156 -4.32 -5.27 -15.08
C GLU A 156 -5.78 -5.75 -14.97
N PRO A 157 -6.67 -5.33 -15.88
CA PRO A 157 -8.10 -5.67 -15.81
C PRO A 157 -8.38 -7.19 -15.80
N ALA A 158 -7.48 -8.01 -16.34
CA ALA A 158 -7.60 -9.47 -16.30
C ALA A 158 -7.61 -10.04 -14.86
N LEU A 159 -7.05 -9.31 -13.88
CA LEU A 159 -7.14 -9.67 -12.46
C LEU A 159 -8.55 -9.50 -11.90
N GLY A 160 -9.40 -8.73 -12.56
CA GLY A 160 -10.79 -8.50 -12.18
C GLY A 160 -11.75 -9.63 -12.59
N SER A 161 -11.29 -10.68 -13.25
CA SER A 161 -12.14 -11.78 -13.74
C SER A 161 -11.88 -13.07 -12.97
N GLY A 162 -12.95 -13.72 -12.55
CA GLY A 162 -12.89 -14.96 -11.80
C GLY A 162 -12.34 -14.77 -10.38
N ARG A 163 -11.76 -15.84 -9.83
CA ARG A 163 -11.12 -15.82 -8.52
C ARG A 163 -9.63 -15.50 -8.66
N ARG A 164 -9.11 -14.66 -7.80
CA ARG A 164 -7.67 -14.31 -7.72
C ARG A 164 -7.25 -14.22 -6.26
N MET A 165 -6.05 -14.70 -5.98
CA MET A 165 -5.42 -14.54 -4.68
C MET A 165 -4.28 -13.54 -4.78
N MET A 166 -4.36 -12.47 -3.98
CA MET A 166 -3.34 -11.43 -3.88
C MET A 166 -2.68 -11.48 -2.51
N VAL A 167 -1.36 -11.32 -2.48
CA VAL A 167 -0.57 -11.29 -1.24
C VAL A 167 0.14 -9.95 -1.18
N LEU A 168 -0.05 -9.23 -0.07
CA LEU A 168 0.54 -7.93 0.17
C LEU A 168 1.45 -8.01 1.40
N PRO A 169 2.73 -8.35 1.21
CA PRO A 169 3.72 -8.39 2.29
C PRO A 169 3.91 -7.01 2.93
N GLY A 170 3.99 -6.98 4.26
CA GLY A 170 4.17 -5.73 5.02
C GLY A 170 4.33 -6.00 6.51
N THR A 171 4.19 -4.95 7.34
CA THR A 171 4.15 -5.07 8.81
C THR A 171 3.07 -6.09 9.21
N HIS A 172 1.90 -5.97 8.62
CA HIS A 172 0.80 -6.93 8.69
C HIS A 172 0.53 -7.45 7.27
N SER A 173 1.09 -8.60 6.94
CA SER A 173 0.91 -9.23 5.63
C SER A 173 -0.56 -9.59 5.40
N LYS A 174 -1.06 -9.37 4.19
CA LYS A 174 -2.46 -9.66 3.80
C LYS A 174 -2.52 -10.69 2.68
N TRP A 175 -3.36 -11.69 2.86
CA TRP A 175 -3.79 -12.62 1.81
C TRP A 175 -5.24 -12.30 1.47
N VAL A 176 -5.48 -11.83 0.27
CA VAL A 176 -6.77 -11.28 -0.13
C VAL A 176 -7.33 -12.06 -1.31
N GLU A 177 -8.53 -12.59 -1.12
CA GLU A 177 -9.31 -13.18 -2.19
C GLU A 177 -10.12 -12.10 -2.90
N VAL A 178 -9.90 -11.96 -4.20
CA VAL A 178 -10.69 -11.13 -5.10
C VAL A 178 -11.53 -12.05 -5.99
N ARG A 179 -12.85 -11.79 -6.08
CA ARG A 179 -13.78 -12.51 -6.95
C ARG A 179 -14.51 -11.53 -7.84
N ASP A 180 -14.35 -11.67 -9.14
CA ASP A 180 -14.99 -10.81 -10.15
C ASP A 180 -14.84 -9.32 -9.81
N GLY A 181 -13.61 -8.89 -9.51
CA GLY A 181 -13.26 -7.52 -9.16
C GLY A 181 -13.72 -7.04 -7.78
N ARG A 182 -14.20 -7.95 -6.92
CA ARG A 182 -14.66 -7.65 -5.56
C ARG A 182 -13.69 -8.24 -4.53
N ILE A 183 -13.28 -7.47 -3.56
CA ILE A 183 -12.58 -7.98 -2.39
C ILE A 183 -13.58 -8.78 -1.56
N ALA A 184 -13.34 -10.09 -1.41
CA ALA A 184 -14.30 -11.01 -0.81
C ALA A 184 -13.88 -11.50 0.58
N ARG A 185 -12.63 -11.91 0.74
CA ARG A 185 -12.04 -12.42 1.98
C ARG A 185 -10.63 -11.87 2.16
N LEU A 186 -10.16 -11.80 3.38
CA LEU A 186 -8.76 -11.47 3.67
C LEU A 186 -8.29 -12.21 4.92
N GLN A 187 -7.01 -12.52 4.98
CA GLN A 187 -6.33 -13.08 6.14
C GLN A 187 -5.09 -12.25 6.43
N THR A 188 -5.04 -11.71 7.64
CA THR A 188 -3.87 -10.96 8.12
C THR A 188 -2.92 -11.88 8.87
N TYR A 189 -1.62 -11.67 8.64
CA TYR A 189 -0.52 -12.22 9.43
C TYR A 189 0.35 -11.09 9.96
N CYS A 190 0.72 -11.16 11.24
CA CYS A 190 1.61 -10.17 11.88
C CYS A 190 3.09 -10.40 11.54
N THR A 191 3.41 -10.91 10.38
CA THR A 191 4.74 -11.42 10.01
C THR A 191 5.83 -10.36 10.11
N GLY A 192 5.61 -9.18 9.55
CA GLY A 192 6.59 -8.08 9.63
C GLY A 192 6.72 -7.50 11.02
N GLU A 193 5.62 -7.34 11.76
CA GLU A 193 5.64 -6.86 13.14
C GLU A 193 6.37 -7.84 14.07
N LEU A 194 6.07 -9.13 13.96
CA LEU A 194 6.78 -10.18 14.71
C LEU A 194 8.26 -10.19 14.38
N PHE A 195 8.63 -10.07 13.10
CA PHE A 195 10.03 -9.99 12.70
C PHE A 195 10.74 -8.81 13.34
N GLU A 196 10.13 -7.63 13.30
CA GLU A 196 10.70 -6.42 13.91
C GLU A 196 10.86 -6.58 15.42
N LEU A 197 9.80 -6.98 16.14
CA LEU A 197 9.82 -7.16 17.59
C LEU A 197 10.84 -8.24 18.02
N LEU A 198 10.84 -9.39 17.35
CA LEU A 198 11.72 -10.51 17.69
C LEU A 198 13.19 -10.20 17.34
N SER A 199 13.44 -9.47 16.27
CA SER A 199 14.80 -9.12 15.89
C SER A 199 15.40 -7.98 16.72
N THR A 200 14.59 -7.07 17.29
CA THR A 200 15.07 -5.87 17.98
C THR A 200 14.84 -5.89 19.49
N ARG A 201 13.76 -6.52 19.96
CA ARG A 201 13.31 -6.45 21.37
C ARG A 201 13.43 -7.78 22.13
N SER A 202 13.58 -8.92 21.43
CA SER A 202 13.71 -10.23 22.09
C SER A 202 15.14 -10.60 22.43
N SER A 203 15.32 -11.72 23.13
CA SER A 203 16.63 -12.32 23.41
C SER A 203 17.19 -13.12 22.24
N LEU A 204 16.41 -13.36 21.17
CA LEU A 204 16.77 -14.28 20.09
C LEU A 204 18.05 -13.85 19.32
N LEU A 205 18.23 -12.55 19.11
CA LEU A 205 19.33 -11.99 18.31
C LEU A 205 20.23 -11.02 19.11
N ARG A 206 20.27 -11.14 20.45
CA ARG A 206 21.06 -10.23 21.31
C ARG A 206 22.57 -10.39 21.27
N LEU A 207 23.11 -11.39 20.58
CA LEU A 207 24.58 -11.62 20.56
C LEU A 207 25.35 -10.57 19.77
N GLY A 208 24.66 -9.73 19.01
CA GLY A 208 25.28 -8.66 18.23
C GLY A 208 26.09 -9.19 17.04
N GLY A 209 26.80 -8.28 16.37
CA GLY A 209 27.62 -8.57 15.20
C GLY A 209 27.09 -7.93 13.91
N ALA A 210 27.88 -8.01 12.86
CA ALA A 210 27.46 -7.54 11.54
C ALA A 210 26.25 -8.31 11.03
N VAL A 211 25.27 -7.59 10.50
CA VAL A 211 24.04 -8.17 9.94
C VAL A 211 24.17 -8.15 8.42
N GLU A 212 25.00 -9.04 7.90
CA GLU A 212 25.07 -9.28 6.46
C GLU A 212 23.91 -10.18 6.02
N PRO A 213 23.37 -9.96 4.81
CA PRO A 213 22.35 -10.87 4.24
C PRO A 213 22.89 -12.30 4.19
N ASP A 214 22.11 -13.26 4.63
CA ASP A 214 22.47 -14.67 4.65
C ASP A 214 21.37 -15.53 4.03
N GLU A 215 21.66 -16.06 2.87
CA GLU A 215 20.69 -16.84 2.10
C GLU A 215 20.50 -18.26 2.68
N GLU A 216 21.56 -18.85 3.27
CA GLU A 216 21.46 -20.16 3.91
C GLU A 216 20.51 -20.13 5.09
N GLY A 217 20.64 -19.13 5.96
CA GLY A 217 19.77 -18.96 7.12
C GLY A 217 18.30 -18.86 6.72
N PHE A 218 18.00 -18.12 5.67
CA PHE A 218 16.62 -17.99 5.16
C PHE A 218 16.06 -19.33 4.66
N GLU A 219 16.82 -20.09 3.87
CA GLU A 219 16.40 -21.40 3.37
C GLU A 219 16.23 -22.44 4.49
N VAL A 220 17.08 -22.40 5.52
CA VAL A 220 16.90 -23.23 6.73
C VAL A 220 15.58 -22.89 7.41
N GLY A 221 15.29 -21.59 7.54
CA GLY A 221 14.03 -21.10 8.11
C GLY A 221 12.80 -21.60 7.36
N LEU A 222 12.81 -21.53 6.03
CA LEU A 222 11.70 -22.04 5.20
C LEU A 222 11.48 -23.56 5.41
N ARG A 223 12.56 -24.33 5.43
CA ARG A 223 12.47 -25.80 5.65
C ARG A 223 11.89 -26.13 7.03
N ASN A 224 12.33 -25.41 8.06
CA ASN A 224 11.93 -25.69 9.44
C ASN A 224 10.51 -25.22 9.73
N ALA A 225 10.06 -24.12 9.12
CA ALA A 225 8.72 -23.57 9.30
C ALA A 225 7.58 -24.56 9.00
N ALA A 226 7.81 -25.53 8.09
CA ALA A 226 6.82 -26.56 7.72
C ALA A 226 6.89 -27.83 8.59
N ARG A 227 7.93 -27.98 9.43
CA ARG A 227 8.20 -29.26 10.13
C ARG A 227 7.73 -29.28 11.57
N PHE A 228 7.80 -28.17 12.28
CA PHE A 228 7.59 -28.09 13.72
C PHE A 228 6.75 -26.87 14.09
N ASP A 229 6.37 -26.80 15.36
CA ASP A 229 5.70 -25.66 15.93
C ASP A 229 6.57 -24.40 15.80
N LEU A 230 5.99 -23.30 15.28
CA LEU A 230 6.69 -22.04 15.08
C LEU A 230 7.35 -21.53 16.36
N ALA A 231 6.66 -21.63 17.51
CA ALA A 231 7.17 -21.12 18.78
C ALA A 231 8.45 -21.86 19.21
N ALA A 232 8.53 -23.17 18.96
CA ALA A 232 9.73 -23.97 19.20
C ALA A 232 10.87 -23.58 18.26
N ASN A 233 10.56 -23.46 16.96
CA ASN A 233 11.54 -23.11 15.93
C ASN A 233 12.16 -21.74 16.12
N LEU A 234 11.44 -20.78 16.67
CA LEU A 234 11.99 -19.43 16.95
C LEU A 234 13.24 -19.48 17.83
N PHE A 235 13.35 -20.42 18.78
CA PHE A 235 14.52 -20.52 19.63
C PHE A 235 15.77 -21.05 18.92
N GLU A 236 15.62 -21.68 17.75
CA GLU A 236 16.74 -22.12 16.92
C GLU A 236 17.62 -20.93 16.50
N THR A 237 17.04 -19.75 16.32
CA THR A 237 17.81 -18.52 16.02
C THR A 237 18.83 -18.21 17.12
N ARG A 238 18.50 -18.52 18.37
CA ARG A 238 19.36 -18.30 19.54
C ARG A 238 20.35 -19.42 19.74
N SER A 239 19.88 -20.69 19.69
CA SER A 239 20.74 -21.85 19.94
C SER A 239 21.83 -22.01 18.89
N ALA A 240 21.51 -21.75 17.61
CA ALA A 240 22.50 -21.80 16.52
C ALA A 240 23.64 -20.77 16.72
N GLN A 241 23.32 -19.56 17.16
CA GLN A 241 24.36 -18.57 17.49
C GLN A 241 25.21 -18.99 18.68
N LEU A 242 24.62 -19.56 19.73
CA LEU A 242 25.32 -19.93 20.97
C LEU A 242 26.18 -21.18 20.82
N ILE A 243 25.70 -22.19 20.12
CA ILE A 243 26.30 -23.52 20.08
C ILE A 243 27.08 -23.74 18.78
N GLU A 244 26.56 -23.25 17.64
CA GLU A 244 27.18 -23.46 16.33
C GLU A 244 28.02 -22.26 15.86
N GLY A 245 28.03 -21.16 16.61
CA GLY A 245 28.76 -19.95 16.25
C GLY A 245 28.19 -19.23 15.02
N ARG A 246 26.93 -19.42 14.68
CA ARG A 246 26.29 -18.78 13.53
C ARG A 246 26.25 -17.25 13.70
N SER A 247 26.40 -16.53 12.60
CA SER A 247 26.39 -15.06 12.60
C SER A 247 25.04 -14.46 12.97
N ALA A 248 25.04 -13.19 13.38
CA ALA A 248 23.80 -12.43 13.60
C ALA A 248 22.98 -12.30 12.30
N GLY A 249 23.65 -12.17 11.15
CA GLY A 249 23.03 -12.15 9.82
C GLY A 249 22.28 -13.45 9.51
N TRP A 250 22.93 -14.59 9.75
CA TRP A 250 22.34 -15.91 9.60
C TRP A 250 21.10 -16.09 10.51
N GLY A 251 21.21 -15.73 11.79
CA GLY A 251 20.09 -15.81 12.73
C GLY A 251 18.90 -14.92 12.31
N ARG A 252 19.18 -13.71 11.82
CA ARG A 252 18.14 -12.80 11.31
C ARG A 252 17.49 -13.34 10.04
N ALA A 253 18.24 -13.96 9.17
CA ALA A 253 17.73 -14.60 7.97
C ALA A 253 16.88 -15.84 8.31
N LEU A 254 17.32 -16.68 9.26
CA LEU A 254 16.57 -17.81 9.78
C LEU A 254 15.22 -17.35 10.33
N LEU A 255 15.19 -16.32 11.18
CA LEU A 255 13.97 -15.76 11.72
C LEU A 255 13.00 -15.31 10.63
N SER A 256 13.52 -14.61 9.61
CA SER A 256 12.71 -14.19 8.46
C SER A 256 12.13 -15.40 7.70
N GLY A 257 12.95 -16.41 7.45
CA GLY A 257 12.53 -17.65 6.78
C GLY A 257 11.46 -18.42 7.57
N LEU A 258 11.61 -18.51 8.91
CA LEU A 258 10.62 -19.15 9.79
C LEU A 258 9.26 -18.45 9.73
N LEU A 259 9.24 -17.12 9.86
CA LEU A 259 8.00 -16.35 9.91
C LEU A 259 7.28 -16.33 8.56
N ILE A 260 8.00 -16.00 7.47
CA ILE A 260 7.42 -16.00 6.12
C ILE A 260 7.05 -17.41 5.69
N GLY A 261 7.88 -18.41 6.04
CA GLY A 261 7.62 -19.81 5.75
C GLY A 261 6.37 -20.34 6.44
N ALA A 262 6.18 -20.04 7.72
CA ALA A 262 4.99 -20.45 8.47
C ALA A 262 3.70 -19.84 7.90
N GLU A 263 3.75 -18.56 7.52
CA GLU A 263 2.64 -17.87 6.84
C GLU A 263 2.32 -18.54 5.50
N ALA A 264 3.31 -18.68 4.62
CA ALA A 264 3.14 -19.27 3.29
C ALA A 264 2.64 -20.72 3.40
N HIS A 265 3.28 -21.55 4.24
CA HIS A 265 2.87 -22.94 4.47
C HIS A 265 1.42 -23.06 4.94
N SER A 266 1.02 -22.24 5.92
CA SER A 266 -0.35 -22.20 6.46
C SER A 266 -1.40 -21.86 5.39
N MET A 267 -1.10 -20.90 4.51
CA MET A 267 -2.04 -20.52 3.45
C MET A 267 -2.06 -21.51 2.30
N LEU A 268 -0.92 -22.07 1.90
CA LEU A 268 -0.83 -23.06 0.82
C LEU A 268 -1.35 -24.45 1.21
N ALA A 269 -1.48 -24.74 2.51
CA ALA A 269 -2.20 -25.94 2.96
C ALA A 269 -3.69 -25.93 2.55
N ARG A 270 -4.24 -24.78 2.15
CA ARG A 270 -5.58 -24.62 1.61
C ARG A 270 -5.57 -24.92 0.12
N ARG A 271 -6.28 -25.96 -0.31
CA ARG A 271 -6.31 -26.40 -1.73
C ARG A 271 -6.74 -25.27 -2.68
N GLU A 272 -7.68 -24.44 -2.25
CA GLU A 272 -8.19 -23.33 -3.02
C GLU A 272 -7.14 -22.22 -3.25
N VAL A 273 -6.12 -22.13 -2.40
CA VAL A 273 -5.01 -21.15 -2.56
C VAL A 273 -3.89 -21.75 -3.42
N ALA A 274 -3.53 -23.00 -3.16
CA ALA A 274 -2.42 -23.69 -3.82
C ALA A 274 -2.62 -23.88 -5.34
N ALA A 275 -3.87 -23.90 -5.81
CA ALA A 275 -4.21 -24.14 -7.22
C ALA A 275 -4.05 -22.93 -8.14
N GLU A 276 -3.75 -21.74 -7.59
CA GLU A 276 -3.72 -20.49 -8.34
C GLU A 276 -2.31 -19.88 -8.45
N THR A 277 -2.08 -19.12 -9.53
CA THR A 277 -0.93 -18.23 -9.59
C THR A 277 -1.22 -17.01 -8.71
N LEU A 278 -0.43 -16.85 -7.66
CA LEU A 278 -0.57 -15.76 -6.69
C LEU A 278 -0.05 -14.44 -7.26
N THR A 279 -0.69 -13.32 -6.92
CA THR A 279 -0.18 -11.99 -7.26
C THR A 279 0.39 -11.34 -6.00
N LEU A 280 1.70 -11.07 -6.00
CA LEU A 280 2.40 -10.38 -4.91
C LEU A 280 2.44 -8.88 -5.20
N ILE A 281 1.93 -8.06 -4.28
CA ILE A 281 1.92 -6.59 -4.42
C ILE A 281 2.75 -6.01 -3.28
N GLY A 282 3.84 -5.32 -3.57
CA GLY A 282 4.65 -4.73 -2.54
C GLY A 282 6.00 -4.23 -3.01
N GLU A 283 6.86 -3.95 -2.04
CA GLU A 283 8.23 -3.49 -2.25
C GLU A 283 9.10 -4.66 -2.76
N PRO A 284 9.98 -4.43 -3.77
CA PRO A 284 10.71 -5.50 -4.46
C PRO A 284 11.55 -6.41 -3.55
N ALA A 285 12.23 -5.87 -2.54
CA ALA A 285 13.07 -6.68 -1.66
C ALA A 285 12.24 -7.66 -0.81
N LEU A 286 11.10 -7.22 -0.30
CA LEU A 286 10.21 -8.06 0.51
C LEU A 286 9.44 -9.06 -0.36
N THR A 287 8.90 -8.63 -1.50
CA THR A 287 8.23 -9.53 -2.45
C THR A 287 9.17 -10.60 -2.99
N GLY A 288 10.46 -10.30 -3.15
CA GLY A 288 11.49 -11.27 -3.52
C GLY A 288 11.62 -12.41 -2.50
N ARG A 289 11.57 -12.12 -1.20
CA ARG A 289 11.56 -13.15 -0.14
C ARG A 289 10.30 -14.01 -0.17
N TYR A 290 9.14 -13.38 -0.40
CA TYR A 290 7.88 -14.12 -0.54
C TYR A 290 7.84 -14.98 -1.80
N LEU A 291 8.38 -14.52 -2.93
CA LEU A 291 8.53 -15.34 -4.15
C LEU A 291 9.34 -16.60 -3.88
N ARG A 292 10.45 -16.48 -3.16
CA ARG A 292 11.27 -17.64 -2.77
C ARG A 292 10.52 -18.57 -1.84
N ALA A 293 9.85 -18.06 -0.82
CA ALA A 293 9.08 -18.86 0.12
C ALA A 293 7.94 -19.62 -0.57
N LEU A 294 7.20 -18.96 -1.45
CA LEU A 294 6.12 -19.57 -2.22
C LEU A 294 6.65 -20.64 -3.18
N GLY A 295 7.75 -20.36 -3.90
CA GLY A 295 8.43 -21.32 -4.76
C GLY A 295 8.97 -22.52 -3.99
N HIS A 296 9.50 -22.33 -2.77
CA HIS A 296 9.95 -23.40 -1.88
C HIS A 296 8.82 -24.41 -1.57
N TYR A 297 7.59 -23.92 -1.42
CA TYR A 297 6.40 -24.76 -1.19
C TYR A 297 5.64 -25.11 -2.48
N GLY A 298 6.24 -24.91 -3.66
CA GLY A 298 5.69 -25.34 -4.95
C GLY A 298 4.59 -24.42 -5.52
N ALA A 299 4.35 -23.26 -4.94
CA ALA A 299 3.37 -22.30 -5.46
C ALA A 299 3.98 -21.39 -6.52
N GLN A 300 3.18 -21.05 -7.53
CA GLN A 300 3.55 -20.04 -8.53
C GLN A 300 3.06 -18.65 -8.09
N ALA A 301 3.94 -17.66 -8.23
CA ALA A 301 3.59 -16.29 -7.91
C ALA A 301 4.27 -15.31 -8.86
N ARG A 302 3.65 -14.15 -9.07
CA ARG A 302 4.22 -13.06 -9.85
C ARG A 302 4.16 -11.74 -9.08
N PRO A 303 5.19 -10.90 -9.16
CA PRO A 303 5.21 -9.63 -8.46
C PRO A 303 4.51 -8.54 -9.26
N LEU A 304 3.91 -7.59 -8.53
CA LEU A 304 3.51 -6.26 -8.99
C LEU A 304 4.12 -5.22 -8.06
N ASP A 305 4.57 -4.13 -8.65
CA ASP A 305 5.15 -3.01 -7.90
C ASP A 305 4.07 -2.31 -7.04
N GLY A 306 4.28 -2.27 -5.73
CA GLY A 306 3.33 -1.72 -4.77
C GLY A 306 3.12 -0.22 -4.92
N ASP A 307 4.17 0.53 -5.30
CA ASP A 307 4.09 1.98 -5.51
C ASP A 307 3.27 2.30 -6.77
N ARG A 308 3.44 1.53 -7.84
CA ARG A 308 2.58 1.66 -9.02
C ARG A 308 1.13 1.31 -8.73
N CYS A 309 0.90 0.27 -7.93
CA CYS A 309 -0.45 -0.13 -7.55
C CYS A 309 -1.13 0.93 -6.68
N VAL A 310 -0.48 1.47 -5.65
CA VAL A 310 -1.10 2.49 -4.79
C VAL A 310 -1.40 3.77 -5.57
N LEU A 311 -0.50 4.22 -6.43
CA LEU A 311 -0.73 5.39 -7.30
C LEU A 311 -1.91 5.18 -8.25
N ALA A 312 -2.02 4.00 -8.85
CA ALA A 312 -3.15 3.68 -9.73
C ALA A 312 -4.48 3.68 -8.94
N GLY A 313 -4.51 3.10 -7.74
CA GLY A 313 -5.69 3.11 -6.87
C GLY A 313 -6.10 4.51 -6.42
N LEU A 314 -5.14 5.35 -6.04
CA LEU A 314 -5.39 6.75 -5.70
C LEU A 314 -5.89 7.55 -6.91
N ARG A 315 -5.40 7.27 -8.13
CA ARG A 315 -5.92 7.87 -9.37
C ARG A 315 -7.36 7.45 -9.66
N VAL A 316 -7.67 6.16 -9.50
CA VAL A 316 -9.05 5.65 -9.59
C VAL A 316 -9.95 6.40 -8.62
N ALA A 317 -9.51 6.58 -7.38
CA ALA A 317 -10.27 7.33 -6.38
C ALA A 317 -10.42 8.81 -6.75
N ALA A 318 -9.34 9.48 -7.15
CA ALA A 318 -9.38 10.89 -7.53
C ALA A 318 -10.30 11.17 -8.73
N GLN A 319 -10.45 10.21 -9.65
CA GLN A 319 -11.37 10.30 -10.79
C GLN A 319 -12.82 9.95 -10.41
N GLY A 320 -13.02 8.96 -9.54
CA GLY A 320 -14.35 8.45 -9.18
C GLY A 320 -15.06 9.24 -8.08
N LEU A 321 -14.33 10.02 -7.28
CA LEU A 321 -14.91 10.89 -6.27
C LEU A 321 -15.55 12.11 -6.95
N ARG A 322 -16.90 12.21 -6.89
CA ARG A 322 -17.64 13.31 -7.50
C ARG A 322 -17.35 14.63 -6.77
N GLU A 323 -17.32 15.71 -7.53
CA GLU A 323 -17.48 17.07 -7.00
C GLU A 323 -18.95 17.21 -6.54
N SER A 324 -19.17 17.46 -5.27
CA SER A 324 -20.50 17.81 -4.72
C SER A 324 -20.47 19.22 -4.22
#